data_8aac5504460feda4822f39bcd5558792
#
_entry.id   8aac5504460feda4822f39bcd5558792
#
_cell.length_a   1.000
_cell.length_b   1.000
_cell.length_c   1.000
_cell.angle_alpha   90.00
_cell.angle_beta   90.00
_cell.angle_gamma   90.00
#
_symmetry.space_group_name_H-M   'P 1'
#
loop_
_entity.id
_entity.type
_entity.pdbx_description
1 polymer ?
#
loop_
_entity_poly.entity_id
_entity_poly.type
_entity_poly.pdbx_seq_one_letter_code
_entity_poly.pdbx_strand_id
1 'polypeptide(L)'
;PEQRNPMKATSWGVGEMIVNAYRRGVTHFIVGLGGSATSDCGIGMLKAMGDDWKTIRRECSFVLASDVTNPLCGENGAAHVFAPQKGADSKMVEMLDARARKFAEVSAKHFGYDRSEAPGAGAAGGLGYAFLQYFNAKARPGAELLLEKIGFDALIQNADLVITGEGHSDRQTLMGKLPQRILEHVTNQKIWLVSGGVSDRQAMLDAGFDRVIQITPDNMPLDVALKPDVARNNMIKAIIMEEKQ
;
A
#
# COMPACT_ATOMS: atom_id res chain seq x y z
N PRO A 1 18.90 -9.42 1.97
CA PRO A 1 17.99 -10.52 1.60
C PRO A 1 18.27 -11.78 2.40
N GLU A 2 19.54 -12.20 2.53
CA GLU A 2 19.97 -13.46 3.17
C GLU A 2 19.65 -13.58 4.67
N GLN A 3 19.36 -12.49 5.35
CA GLN A 3 19.01 -12.47 6.78
C GLN A 3 17.51 -12.32 7.06
N ARG A 4 16.67 -12.35 6.03
CA ARG A 4 15.22 -12.24 6.21
C ARG A 4 14.69 -13.49 6.94
N ASN A 5 14.00 -13.28 8.04
CA ASN A 5 13.37 -14.34 8.79
C ASN A 5 12.07 -13.84 9.43
N PRO A 6 10.90 -14.12 8.84
CA PRO A 6 9.62 -13.63 9.33
C PRO A 6 9.22 -14.26 10.68
N MET A 7 9.85 -15.37 11.09
CA MET A 7 9.64 -15.97 12.40
C MET A 7 10.28 -15.18 13.55
N LYS A 8 11.30 -14.37 13.24
CA LYS A 8 12.08 -13.58 14.22
C LYS A 8 11.80 -12.09 14.11
N ALA A 9 11.38 -11.61 12.92
CA ALA A 9 11.08 -10.20 12.71
C ALA A 9 9.89 -9.77 13.57
N THR A 10 9.96 -8.58 14.14
CA THR A 10 8.96 -8.08 15.08
C THR A 10 8.51 -6.67 14.73
N SER A 11 7.26 -6.36 14.99
CA SER A 11 6.66 -5.04 14.89
C SER A 11 6.91 -4.14 16.13
N TRP A 12 7.82 -4.54 17.02
CA TRP A 12 8.11 -3.83 18.28
C TRP A 12 8.37 -2.32 18.07
N GLY A 13 9.24 -1.96 17.12
CA GLY A 13 9.57 -0.57 16.82
C GLY A 13 8.36 0.28 16.40
N VAL A 14 7.34 -0.31 15.78
CA VAL A 14 6.09 0.41 15.46
C VAL A 14 5.39 0.85 16.75
N GLY A 15 5.35 -0.02 17.77
CA GLY A 15 4.78 0.31 19.08
C GLY A 15 5.54 1.44 19.77
N GLU A 16 6.88 1.37 19.77
CA GLU A 16 7.72 2.42 20.36
C GLU A 16 7.51 3.77 19.65
N MET A 17 7.43 3.78 18.32
CA MET A 17 7.18 5.00 17.54
C MET A 17 5.83 5.63 17.89
N ILE A 18 4.77 4.81 18.00
CA ILE A 18 3.43 5.30 18.32
C ILE A 18 3.38 5.86 19.74
N VAL A 19 3.93 5.15 20.72
CA VAL A 19 3.99 5.63 22.10
C VAL A 19 4.78 6.94 22.22
N ASN A 20 5.92 7.03 21.53
CA ASN A 20 6.71 8.26 21.52
C ASN A 20 5.95 9.43 20.91
N ALA A 21 5.27 9.21 19.75
CA ALA A 21 4.46 10.24 19.11
C ALA A 21 3.28 10.65 19.98
N TYR A 22 2.58 9.70 20.60
CA TYR A 22 1.48 9.96 21.53
C TYR A 22 1.93 10.83 22.72
N ARG A 23 3.05 10.50 23.34
CA ARG A 23 3.62 11.29 24.45
C ARG A 23 4.01 12.71 24.04
N ARG A 24 4.17 12.96 22.74
CA ARG A 24 4.41 14.29 22.15
C ARG A 24 3.11 14.99 21.71
N GLY A 25 1.95 14.44 22.05
CA GLY A 25 0.64 15.02 21.76
C GLY A 25 0.02 14.63 20.41
N VAL A 26 0.59 13.65 19.69
CA VAL A 26 0.00 13.17 18.43
C VAL A 26 -1.16 12.23 18.75
N THR A 27 -2.33 12.51 18.18
CA THR A 27 -3.56 11.71 18.37
C THR A 27 -4.15 11.17 17.07
N HIS A 28 -3.63 11.58 15.91
CA HIS A 28 -4.12 11.15 14.61
C HIS A 28 -2.97 10.52 13.84
N PHE A 29 -3.13 9.25 13.49
CA PHE A 29 -2.07 8.45 12.84
C PHE A 29 -2.52 7.97 11.46
N ILE A 30 -1.65 8.13 10.48
CA ILE A 30 -1.72 7.44 9.20
C ILE A 30 -0.59 6.42 9.19
N VAL A 31 -0.92 5.15 8.97
CA VAL A 31 0.03 4.05 9.00
C VAL A 31 0.08 3.37 7.63
N GLY A 32 1.21 3.52 6.94
CA GLY A 32 1.48 2.79 5.71
C GLY A 32 1.90 1.35 6.00
N LEU A 33 1.24 0.37 5.39
CA LEU A 33 1.47 -1.05 5.64
C LEU A 33 2.27 -1.76 4.53
N GLY A 34 2.90 -1.01 3.63
CA GLY A 34 3.72 -1.57 2.56
C GLY A 34 5.14 -1.95 3.01
N GLY A 35 5.79 -2.86 2.27
CA GLY A 35 7.22 -3.18 2.43
C GLY A 35 7.61 -3.87 3.74
N SER A 36 6.68 -4.51 4.46
CA SER A 36 6.94 -5.10 5.77
C SER A 36 7.79 -6.38 5.69
N ALA A 37 8.64 -6.59 6.70
CA ALA A 37 9.41 -7.82 6.91
C ALA A 37 8.83 -8.72 8.02
N THR A 38 7.84 -8.23 8.77
CA THR A 38 7.25 -8.90 9.93
C THR A 38 6.10 -9.83 9.57
N SER A 39 5.85 -10.84 10.43
CA SER A 39 4.69 -11.73 10.39
C SER A 39 4.26 -12.09 11.82
N ASP A 40 4.29 -11.10 12.72
CA ASP A 40 3.97 -11.27 14.13
C ASP A 40 2.57 -10.79 14.52
N CYS A 41 1.71 -10.53 13.55
CA CYS A 41 0.33 -10.04 13.72
C CYS A 41 0.21 -8.77 14.56
N GLY A 42 1.30 -7.98 14.67
CA GLY A 42 1.33 -6.78 15.51
C GLY A 42 1.52 -7.06 17.01
N ILE A 43 1.80 -8.30 17.39
CA ILE A 43 2.03 -8.67 18.81
C ILE A 43 3.22 -7.89 19.39
N GLY A 44 4.29 -7.72 18.60
CA GLY A 44 5.44 -6.91 19.01
C GLY A 44 5.06 -5.47 19.31
N MET A 45 4.27 -4.86 18.43
CA MET A 45 3.73 -3.50 18.61
C MET A 45 2.94 -3.38 19.92
N LEU A 46 1.99 -4.27 20.14
CA LEU A 46 1.17 -4.26 21.37
C LEU A 46 2.00 -4.45 22.64
N LYS A 47 3.01 -5.33 22.59
CA LYS A 47 3.94 -5.54 23.71
C LYS A 47 4.79 -4.28 23.99
N ALA A 48 5.27 -3.61 22.96
CA ALA A 48 6.03 -2.38 23.11
C ALA A 48 5.20 -1.23 23.70
N MET A 49 3.90 -1.18 23.39
CA MET A 49 2.97 -0.21 23.98
C MET A 49 2.67 -0.51 25.46
N GLY A 50 2.83 -1.75 25.92
CA GLY A 50 2.47 -2.13 27.29
C GLY A 50 1.03 -1.75 27.61
N ASP A 51 0.76 -1.16 28.76
CA ASP A 51 -0.57 -0.70 29.16
C ASP A 51 -1.03 0.57 28.45
N ASP A 52 -0.13 1.34 27.85
CA ASP A 52 -0.47 2.57 27.10
C ASP A 52 -1.42 2.31 25.94
N TRP A 53 -1.47 1.08 25.37
CA TRP A 53 -2.35 0.77 24.25
C TRP A 53 -3.83 1.04 24.56
N LYS A 54 -4.28 0.86 25.81
CA LYS A 54 -5.68 1.09 26.21
C LYS A 54 -6.04 2.58 26.14
N THR A 55 -5.12 3.42 26.57
CA THR A 55 -5.27 4.87 26.52
C THR A 55 -5.19 5.37 25.08
N ILE A 56 -4.19 4.89 24.33
CA ILE A 56 -4.00 5.23 22.91
C ILE A 56 -5.24 4.81 22.09
N ARG A 57 -5.82 3.63 22.36
CA ARG A 57 -7.07 3.19 21.73
C ARG A 57 -8.22 4.20 21.92
N ARG A 58 -8.33 4.77 23.10
CA ARG A 58 -9.42 5.70 23.47
C ARG A 58 -9.20 7.09 22.91
N GLU A 59 -7.96 7.55 22.86
CA GLU A 59 -7.61 8.94 22.62
C GLU A 59 -7.10 9.20 21.20
N CYS A 60 -6.70 8.12 20.49
CA CYS A 60 -6.13 8.25 19.16
C CYS A 60 -7.01 7.64 18.08
N SER A 61 -6.87 8.15 16.87
CA SER A 61 -7.44 7.59 15.65
C SER A 61 -6.35 7.08 14.72
N PHE A 62 -6.65 5.97 14.05
CA PHE A 62 -5.72 5.32 13.11
C PHE A 62 -6.38 5.11 11.75
N VAL A 63 -5.70 5.52 10.69
CA VAL A 63 -6.05 5.21 9.31
C VAL A 63 -4.91 4.40 8.71
N LEU A 64 -5.24 3.25 8.15
CA LEU A 64 -4.28 2.37 7.49
C LEU A 64 -4.28 2.66 6.00
N ALA A 65 -3.15 3.10 5.48
CA ALA A 65 -2.93 3.22 4.04
C ALA A 65 -2.52 1.84 3.51
N SER A 66 -3.47 1.13 2.91
CA SER A 66 -3.26 -0.24 2.42
C SER A 66 -4.23 -0.56 1.28
N ASP A 67 -3.68 -1.07 0.19
CA ASP A 67 -4.44 -1.59 -0.96
C ASP A 67 -4.65 -3.11 -0.88
N VAL A 68 -4.19 -3.74 0.21
CA VAL A 68 -4.33 -5.17 0.48
C VAL A 68 -5.68 -5.43 1.14
N THR A 69 -6.43 -6.39 0.60
CA THR A 69 -7.74 -6.83 1.13
C THR A 69 -7.70 -8.20 1.81
N ASN A 70 -6.56 -8.87 1.82
CA ASN A 70 -6.39 -10.21 2.37
C ASN A 70 -6.79 -10.29 3.84
N PRO A 71 -7.46 -11.39 4.26
CA PRO A 71 -7.75 -11.67 5.66
C PRO A 71 -6.46 -12.01 6.44
N LEU A 72 -6.59 -12.14 7.76
CA LEU A 72 -5.45 -12.49 8.60
C LEU A 72 -4.96 -13.92 8.34
N CYS A 73 -5.87 -14.88 8.23
CA CYS A 73 -5.60 -16.31 8.23
C CYS A 73 -6.13 -17.01 6.98
N GLY A 74 -5.69 -18.26 6.77
CA GLY A 74 -6.16 -19.13 5.69
C GLY A 74 -5.33 -19.01 4.43
N GLU A 75 -5.75 -19.70 3.36
CA GLU A 75 -5.03 -19.76 2.08
C GLU A 75 -4.77 -18.38 1.48
N ASN A 76 -5.71 -17.44 1.65
CA ASN A 76 -5.57 -16.06 1.21
C ASN A 76 -5.06 -15.12 2.32
N GLY A 77 -4.64 -15.67 3.45
CA GLY A 77 -4.22 -14.92 4.63
C GLY A 77 -2.79 -14.41 4.58
N ALA A 78 -2.42 -13.65 5.61
CA ALA A 78 -1.12 -12.99 5.73
C ALA A 78 0.07 -13.92 5.55
N ALA A 79 0.02 -15.12 6.14
CA ALA A 79 1.12 -16.07 6.12
C ALA A 79 1.29 -16.68 4.73
N HIS A 80 0.23 -17.24 4.15
CA HIS A 80 0.28 -17.94 2.88
C HIS A 80 0.64 -17.01 1.72
N VAL A 81 0.08 -15.81 1.68
CA VAL A 81 0.29 -14.87 0.57
C VAL A 81 1.60 -14.10 0.69
N PHE A 82 1.98 -13.67 1.89
CA PHE A 82 3.07 -12.70 2.02
C PHE A 82 4.32 -13.20 2.74
N ALA A 83 4.27 -14.32 3.49
CA ALA A 83 5.45 -14.78 4.21
C ALA A 83 6.53 -15.40 3.31
N PRO A 84 6.23 -16.07 2.18
CA PRO A 84 7.26 -16.61 1.29
C PRO A 84 8.24 -15.55 0.79
N GLN A 85 7.77 -14.38 0.34
CA GLN A 85 8.64 -13.27 -0.11
C GLN A 85 9.50 -12.66 1.04
N LYS A 86 9.17 -12.98 2.29
CA LYS A 86 9.91 -12.59 3.49
C LYS A 86 10.88 -13.68 3.96
N GLY A 87 11.01 -14.77 3.19
CA GLY A 87 11.93 -15.87 3.46
C GLY A 87 11.33 -17.04 4.26
N ALA A 88 9.99 -17.16 4.33
CA ALA A 88 9.35 -18.32 4.92
C ALA A 88 9.34 -19.51 3.96
N ASP A 89 9.71 -20.68 4.45
CA ASP A 89 9.41 -21.97 3.84
C ASP A 89 7.97 -22.42 4.18
N SER A 90 7.51 -23.52 3.56
CA SER A 90 6.14 -24.03 3.75
C SER A 90 5.83 -24.35 5.22
N LYS A 91 6.79 -24.90 5.97
CA LYS A 91 6.61 -25.21 7.39
C LYS A 91 6.47 -23.93 8.23
N MET A 92 7.25 -22.92 7.93
CA MET A 92 7.14 -21.61 8.57
C MET A 92 5.79 -20.95 8.28
N VAL A 93 5.29 -21.05 7.03
CA VAL A 93 3.97 -20.52 6.65
C VAL A 93 2.86 -21.12 7.49
N GLU A 94 2.81 -22.46 7.61
CA GLU A 94 1.82 -23.15 8.46
C GLU A 94 1.92 -22.73 9.93
N MET A 95 3.15 -22.60 10.45
CA MET A 95 3.35 -22.15 11.82
C MET A 95 2.90 -20.71 12.05
N LEU A 96 3.12 -19.83 11.08
CA LEU A 96 2.71 -18.42 11.13
C LEU A 96 1.18 -18.30 11.06
N ASP A 97 0.52 -19.05 10.17
CA ASP A 97 -0.94 -19.06 10.06
C ASP A 97 -1.58 -19.59 11.36
N ALA A 98 -1.07 -20.70 11.91
CA ALA A 98 -1.54 -21.25 13.18
C ALA A 98 -1.40 -20.25 14.35
N ARG A 99 -0.28 -19.52 14.41
CA ARG A 99 -0.07 -18.45 15.40
C ARG A 99 -1.06 -17.30 15.22
N ALA A 100 -1.30 -16.88 13.97
CA ALA A 100 -2.25 -15.82 13.63
C ALA A 100 -3.67 -16.20 14.06
N ARG A 101 -4.12 -17.44 13.77
CA ARG A 101 -5.42 -17.97 14.21
C ARG A 101 -5.54 -17.93 15.73
N LYS A 102 -4.52 -18.44 16.42
CA LYS A 102 -4.54 -18.44 17.88
C LYS A 102 -4.60 -17.04 18.48
N PHE A 103 -3.88 -16.09 17.90
CA PHE A 103 -3.94 -14.70 18.32
C PHE A 103 -5.34 -14.08 18.04
N ALA A 104 -5.94 -14.37 16.90
CA ALA A 104 -7.29 -13.92 16.57
C ALA A 104 -8.33 -14.46 17.56
N GLU A 105 -8.30 -15.78 17.87
CA GLU A 105 -9.20 -16.39 18.85
C GLU A 105 -9.12 -15.72 20.23
N VAL A 106 -7.90 -15.49 20.73
CA VAL A 106 -7.69 -14.85 22.04
C VAL A 106 -8.19 -13.41 22.02
N SER A 107 -7.90 -12.67 20.96
CA SER A 107 -8.34 -11.29 20.78
C SER A 107 -9.86 -11.19 20.66
N ALA A 108 -10.48 -12.07 19.87
CA ALA A 108 -11.94 -12.11 19.71
C ALA A 108 -12.65 -12.38 21.04
N LYS A 109 -12.14 -13.32 21.83
CA LYS A 109 -12.65 -13.60 23.17
C LYS A 109 -12.54 -12.39 24.12
N HIS A 110 -11.44 -11.64 24.00
CA HIS A 110 -11.21 -10.46 24.85
C HIS A 110 -12.15 -9.29 24.49
N PHE A 111 -12.39 -9.07 23.21
CA PHE A 111 -13.17 -7.91 22.73
C PHE A 111 -14.64 -8.22 22.50
N GLY A 112 -15.05 -9.50 22.39
CA GLY A 112 -16.41 -9.91 22.03
C GLY A 112 -16.73 -9.76 20.53
N TYR A 113 -15.73 -9.44 19.69
CA TYR A 113 -15.83 -9.38 18.23
C TYR A 113 -14.51 -9.77 17.57
N ASP A 114 -14.55 -10.13 16.29
CA ASP A 114 -13.38 -10.51 15.49
C ASP A 114 -13.29 -9.71 14.20
N ARG A 115 -12.08 -9.27 13.87
CA ARG A 115 -11.72 -8.56 12.63
C ARG A 115 -10.74 -9.36 11.77
N SER A 116 -10.55 -10.64 12.03
CA SER A 116 -9.59 -11.48 11.27
C SER A 116 -9.95 -11.59 9.79
N GLU A 117 -11.25 -11.57 9.46
CA GLU A 117 -11.76 -11.60 8.08
C GLU A 117 -11.93 -10.20 7.46
N ALA A 118 -11.66 -9.14 8.22
CA ALA A 118 -11.83 -7.79 7.70
C ALA A 118 -10.79 -7.50 6.58
N PRO A 119 -11.19 -6.80 5.50
CA PRO A 119 -10.27 -6.40 4.44
C PRO A 119 -9.05 -5.66 5.00
N GLY A 120 -7.86 -6.14 4.65
CA GLY A 120 -6.60 -5.57 5.13
C GLY A 120 -6.09 -6.13 6.46
N ALA A 121 -6.80 -7.07 7.10
CA ALA A 121 -6.33 -7.72 8.32
C ALA A 121 -4.98 -8.43 8.12
N GLY A 122 -4.76 -9.04 6.94
CA GLY A 122 -3.50 -9.70 6.57
C GLY A 122 -2.36 -8.76 6.20
N ALA A 123 -2.63 -7.46 6.01
CA ALA A 123 -1.62 -6.50 5.61
C ALA A 123 -0.44 -6.46 6.59
N ALA A 124 0.77 -6.32 6.05
CA ALA A 124 2.01 -6.24 6.82
C ALA A 124 2.19 -7.42 7.83
N GLY A 125 1.85 -8.65 7.37
CA GLY A 125 2.01 -9.85 8.22
C GLY A 125 1.09 -9.87 9.43
N GLY A 126 -0.14 -9.34 9.26
CA GLY A 126 -1.16 -9.26 10.29
C GLY A 126 -1.07 -8.03 11.19
N LEU A 127 -0.17 -7.10 10.93
CA LEU A 127 -0.15 -5.81 11.64
C LEU A 127 -1.46 -5.05 11.39
N GLY A 128 -2.05 -5.16 10.17
CA GLY A 128 -3.36 -4.64 9.85
C GLY A 128 -4.44 -5.13 10.83
N TYR A 129 -4.45 -6.42 11.12
CA TYR A 129 -5.37 -7.00 12.11
C TYR A 129 -5.22 -6.33 13.50
N ALA A 130 -3.99 -6.17 14.00
CA ALA A 130 -3.79 -5.53 15.29
C ALA A 130 -4.41 -4.12 15.34
N PHE A 131 -4.23 -3.33 14.30
CA PHE A 131 -4.85 -2.00 14.24
C PHE A 131 -6.38 -2.06 14.14
N LEU A 132 -6.92 -2.95 13.29
CA LEU A 132 -8.37 -3.10 13.13
C LEU A 132 -9.04 -3.60 14.41
N GLN A 133 -8.45 -4.58 15.08
CA GLN A 133 -8.99 -5.25 16.25
C GLN A 133 -8.82 -4.42 17.52
N TYR A 134 -7.62 -3.88 17.75
CA TYR A 134 -7.26 -3.22 19.00
C TYR A 134 -7.52 -1.71 18.98
N PHE A 135 -7.48 -1.05 17.83
CA PHE A 135 -7.58 0.42 17.75
C PHE A 135 -8.76 0.92 16.90
N ASN A 136 -9.66 0.03 16.44
CA ASN A 136 -10.76 0.38 15.55
C ASN A 136 -10.30 1.18 14.32
N ALA A 137 -9.10 0.89 13.82
CA ALA A 137 -8.54 1.57 12.66
C ALA A 137 -9.43 1.38 11.42
N LYS A 138 -9.33 2.32 10.48
CA LYS A 138 -10.00 2.25 9.18
C LYS A 138 -8.94 2.00 8.10
N ALA A 139 -9.09 0.94 7.31
CA ALA A 139 -8.25 0.73 6.13
C ALA A 139 -8.81 1.54 4.95
N ARG A 140 -7.92 2.20 4.22
CA ARG A 140 -8.24 2.99 3.03
C ARG A 140 -7.16 2.78 1.97
N PRO A 141 -7.50 2.84 0.67
CA PRO A 141 -6.51 2.84 -0.40
C PRO A 141 -5.47 3.94 -0.18
N GLY A 142 -4.19 3.58 -0.31
CA GLY A 142 -3.09 4.50 0.01
C GLY A 142 -3.06 5.72 -0.91
N ALA A 143 -3.29 5.51 -2.21
CA ALA A 143 -3.34 6.58 -3.20
C ALA A 143 -4.46 7.58 -2.89
N GLU A 144 -5.67 7.09 -2.64
CA GLU A 144 -6.85 7.90 -2.31
C GLU A 144 -6.62 8.77 -1.06
N LEU A 145 -6.09 8.14 -0.02
CA LEU A 145 -5.76 8.85 1.23
C LEU A 145 -4.73 9.97 0.99
N LEU A 146 -3.73 9.72 0.15
CA LEU A 146 -2.71 10.72 -0.17
C LEU A 146 -3.30 11.87 -0.97
N LEU A 147 -4.09 11.58 -2.01
CA LEU A 147 -4.74 12.60 -2.85
C LEU A 147 -5.64 13.52 -2.01
N GLU A 148 -6.43 12.95 -1.09
CA GLU A 148 -7.24 13.73 -0.14
C GLU A 148 -6.35 14.64 0.75
N LYS A 149 -5.27 14.08 1.30
CA LYS A 149 -4.41 14.82 2.25
C LYS A 149 -3.65 15.97 1.62
N ILE A 150 -3.28 15.87 0.36
CA ILE A 150 -2.64 16.98 -0.38
C ILE A 150 -3.66 17.96 -0.96
N GLY A 151 -4.97 17.68 -0.85
CA GLY A 151 -6.01 18.51 -1.47
C GLY A 151 -5.98 18.47 -3.00
N PHE A 152 -5.75 17.27 -3.57
CA PHE A 152 -5.47 17.09 -5.01
C PHE A 152 -6.53 17.74 -5.90
N ASP A 153 -7.83 17.61 -5.59
CA ASP A 153 -8.92 18.20 -6.39
C ASP A 153 -8.78 19.72 -6.50
N ALA A 154 -8.42 20.37 -5.39
CA ALA A 154 -8.19 21.82 -5.39
C ALA A 154 -6.92 22.20 -6.20
N LEU A 155 -5.89 21.36 -6.18
CA LEU A 155 -4.66 21.59 -6.93
C LEU A 155 -4.89 21.53 -8.45
N ILE A 156 -5.74 20.59 -8.91
CA ILE A 156 -6.00 20.42 -10.34
C ILE A 156 -7.14 21.28 -10.87
N GLN A 157 -7.90 21.95 -10.02
CA GLN A 157 -9.12 22.70 -10.39
C GLN A 157 -8.93 23.66 -11.58
N ASN A 158 -7.78 24.32 -11.66
CA ASN A 158 -7.45 25.27 -12.73
C ASN A 158 -6.37 24.75 -13.68
N ALA A 159 -6.09 23.45 -13.67
CA ALA A 159 -5.13 22.87 -14.60
C ALA A 159 -5.80 22.59 -15.95
N ASP A 160 -5.10 22.84 -17.04
CA ASP A 160 -5.54 22.45 -18.38
C ASP A 160 -5.22 20.98 -18.66
N LEU A 161 -4.16 20.46 -18.02
CA LEU A 161 -3.63 19.14 -18.24
C LEU A 161 -3.13 18.54 -16.92
N VAL A 162 -3.54 17.31 -16.64
CA VAL A 162 -3.00 16.47 -15.58
C VAL A 162 -2.13 15.38 -16.21
N ILE A 163 -0.92 15.21 -15.72
CA ILE A 163 -0.01 14.15 -16.18
C ILE A 163 0.21 13.18 -15.02
N THR A 164 -0.07 11.92 -15.27
CA THR A 164 0.23 10.83 -14.33
C THR A 164 1.10 9.78 -15.00
N GLY A 165 1.69 8.88 -14.19
CA GLY A 165 2.53 7.85 -14.78
C GLY A 165 2.92 6.75 -13.82
N GLU A 166 3.48 5.70 -14.41
CA GLU A 166 4.02 4.55 -13.69
C GLU A 166 5.12 3.86 -14.50
N GLY A 167 5.74 2.83 -13.93
CA GLY A 167 6.81 2.09 -14.62
C GLY A 167 6.31 1.29 -15.82
N HIS A 168 5.16 0.61 -15.68
CA HIS A 168 4.53 -0.18 -16.75
C HIS A 168 3.02 -0.15 -16.60
N SER A 169 2.33 0.22 -17.67
CA SER A 169 0.86 0.27 -17.73
C SER A 169 0.30 -0.92 -18.49
N ASP A 170 -0.61 -1.60 -17.84
CA ASP A 170 -1.38 -2.75 -18.33
C ASP A 170 -2.81 -2.70 -17.75
N ARG A 171 -3.61 -3.73 -17.97
CA ARG A 171 -4.97 -3.81 -17.41
C ARG A 171 -5.03 -3.70 -15.89
N GLN A 172 -3.95 -4.06 -15.18
CA GLN A 172 -3.89 -3.93 -13.73
C GLN A 172 -3.79 -2.45 -13.30
N THR A 173 -3.34 -1.56 -14.18
CA THR A 173 -3.37 -0.10 -13.94
C THR A 173 -4.79 0.36 -13.63
N LEU A 174 -5.79 -0.21 -14.32
CA LEU A 174 -7.22 0.07 -14.15
C LEU A 174 -7.87 -0.71 -12.98
N MET A 175 -7.08 -1.38 -12.14
CA MET A 175 -7.53 -2.12 -10.97
C MET A 175 -7.20 -1.40 -9.65
N GLY A 176 -7.20 -0.06 -9.68
CA GLY A 176 -7.01 0.77 -8.49
C GLY A 176 -5.59 1.27 -8.24
N LYS A 177 -4.67 1.13 -9.21
CA LYS A 177 -3.34 1.78 -9.13
C LYS A 177 -3.46 3.30 -9.22
N LEU A 178 -2.38 4.00 -8.85
CA LEU A 178 -2.35 5.47 -8.78
C LEU A 178 -2.86 6.17 -10.05
N PRO A 179 -2.49 5.75 -11.29
CA PRO A 179 -3.00 6.43 -12.48
C PRO A 179 -4.52 6.39 -12.61
N GLN A 180 -5.15 5.25 -12.29
CA GLN A 180 -6.61 5.16 -12.29
C GLN A 180 -7.23 6.06 -11.22
N ARG A 181 -6.66 6.10 -10.02
CA ARG A 181 -7.17 6.97 -8.95
C ARG A 181 -7.11 8.43 -9.36
N ILE A 182 -6.03 8.87 -10.00
CA ILE A 182 -5.92 10.23 -10.53
C ILE A 182 -6.96 10.48 -11.63
N LEU A 183 -7.19 9.52 -12.53
CA LEU A 183 -8.22 9.62 -13.56
C LEU A 183 -9.63 9.82 -12.95
N GLU A 184 -9.95 9.15 -11.85
CA GLU A 184 -11.22 9.27 -11.13
C GLU A 184 -11.46 10.67 -10.54
N HIS A 185 -10.40 11.44 -10.28
CA HIS A 185 -10.46 12.82 -9.77
C HIS A 185 -10.51 13.89 -10.90
N VAL A 186 -10.13 13.54 -12.12
CA VAL A 186 -10.15 14.46 -13.26
C VAL A 186 -11.59 14.64 -13.76
N THR A 187 -12.03 15.88 -13.91
CA THR A 187 -13.40 16.22 -14.33
C THR A 187 -13.46 16.91 -15.69
N ASN A 188 -12.71 18.00 -15.87
CA ASN A 188 -12.71 18.81 -17.08
C ASN A 188 -11.30 18.96 -17.72
N GLN A 189 -10.27 18.54 -17.00
CA GLN A 189 -8.88 18.61 -17.43
C GLN A 189 -8.60 17.51 -18.45
N LYS A 190 -7.67 17.72 -19.36
CA LYS A 190 -7.06 16.62 -20.10
C LYS A 190 -6.18 15.78 -19.18
N ILE A 191 -6.10 14.49 -19.44
CA ILE A 191 -5.22 13.59 -18.67
C ILE A 191 -4.34 12.74 -19.57
N TRP A 192 -3.03 12.80 -19.32
CA TRP A 192 -2.05 11.98 -20.02
C TRP A 192 -1.46 10.94 -19.07
N LEU A 193 -1.36 9.71 -19.58
CA LEU A 193 -0.67 8.60 -18.92
C LEU A 193 0.72 8.44 -19.55
N VAL A 194 1.77 8.68 -18.76
CA VAL A 194 3.16 8.56 -19.20
C VAL A 194 3.79 7.36 -18.50
N SER A 195 4.19 6.33 -19.26
CA SER A 195 4.68 5.07 -18.69
C SER A 195 5.96 4.60 -19.31
N GLY A 196 6.78 3.91 -18.52
CA GLY A 196 7.99 3.25 -19.01
C GLY A 196 7.69 2.29 -20.15
N GLY A 197 6.69 1.42 -19.97
CA GLY A 197 6.16 0.52 -20.99
C GLY A 197 4.63 0.51 -20.97
N VAL A 198 4.00 0.14 -22.08
CA VAL A 198 2.53 0.06 -22.22
C VAL A 198 2.16 -1.22 -22.97
N SER A 199 1.40 -2.12 -22.31
CA SER A 199 0.92 -3.35 -22.94
C SER A 199 -0.47 -3.22 -23.55
N ASP A 200 -1.39 -2.52 -22.91
CA ASP A 200 -2.80 -2.41 -23.30
C ASP A 200 -3.21 -0.94 -23.52
N ARG A 201 -2.56 -0.26 -24.48
CA ARG A 201 -2.80 1.16 -24.81
C ARG A 201 -4.29 1.47 -25.01
N GLN A 202 -5.00 0.65 -25.78
CA GLN A 202 -6.41 0.88 -26.08
C GLN A 202 -7.27 0.84 -24.83
N ALA A 203 -7.02 -0.09 -23.91
CA ALA A 203 -7.76 -0.15 -22.67
C ALA A 203 -7.59 1.11 -21.80
N MET A 204 -6.41 1.73 -21.83
CA MET A 204 -6.17 3.02 -21.14
C MET A 204 -6.94 4.17 -21.79
N LEU A 205 -6.95 4.23 -23.12
CA LEU A 205 -7.74 5.26 -23.85
C LEU A 205 -9.23 5.07 -23.62
N ASP A 206 -9.73 3.84 -23.68
CA ASP A 206 -11.14 3.51 -23.42
C ASP A 206 -11.57 3.84 -21.97
N ALA A 207 -10.63 3.77 -21.02
CA ALA A 207 -10.87 4.16 -19.64
C ALA A 207 -10.97 5.68 -19.42
N GLY A 208 -10.51 6.51 -20.39
CA GLY A 208 -10.65 7.95 -20.34
C GLY A 208 -9.34 8.75 -20.32
N PHE A 209 -8.18 8.10 -20.47
CA PHE A 209 -6.95 8.87 -20.70
C PHE A 209 -6.95 9.49 -22.11
N ASP A 210 -6.73 10.78 -22.21
CA ASP A 210 -6.67 11.47 -23.53
C ASP A 210 -5.45 11.05 -24.35
N ARG A 211 -4.33 10.80 -23.66
CA ARG A 211 -3.11 10.28 -24.29
C ARG A 211 -2.43 9.24 -23.39
N VAL A 212 -1.83 8.26 -24.04
CA VAL A 212 -1.02 7.20 -23.38
C VAL A 212 0.35 7.20 -24.05
N ILE A 213 1.36 7.60 -23.30
CA ILE A 213 2.71 7.84 -23.84
C ILE A 213 3.67 6.80 -23.26
N GLN A 214 4.24 5.96 -24.13
CA GLN A 214 5.33 5.08 -23.77
C GLN A 214 6.66 5.81 -23.95
N ILE A 215 7.47 5.87 -22.90
CA ILE A 215 8.75 6.57 -22.94
C ILE A 215 9.92 5.66 -23.33
N THR A 216 9.83 4.35 -23.09
CA THR A 216 10.89 3.40 -23.45
C THR A 216 10.68 2.93 -24.88
N PRO A 217 11.65 3.11 -25.79
CA PRO A 217 11.62 2.53 -27.14
C PRO A 217 11.54 0.99 -27.06
N ASP A 218 10.76 0.38 -27.94
CA ASP A 218 10.47 -1.07 -27.92
C ASP A 218 11.73 -1.96 -27.92
N ASN A 219 12.80 -1.52 -28.56
CA ASN A 219 14.04 -2.28 -28.67
C ASN A 219 15.09 -1.92 -27.59
N MET A 220 14.74 -1.12 -26.58
CA MET A 220 15.68 -0.72 -25.54
C MET A 220 15.68 -1.73 -24.39
N PRO A 221 16.83 -2.34 -24.02
CA PRO A 221 16.94 -3.22 -22.87
C PRO A 221 16.53 -2.49 -21.57
N LEU A 222 15.84 -3.20 -20.67
CA LEU A 222 15.28 -2.63 -19.44
C LEU A 222 16.37 -2.04 -18.54
N ASP A 223 17.50 -2.70 -18.41
CA ASP A 223 18.65 -2.23 -17.61
C ASP A 223 19.24 -0.91 -18.13
N VAL A 224 19.11 -0.66 -19.43
CA VAL A 224 19.49 0.62 -20.05
C VAL A 224 18.39 1.67 -19.82
N ALA A 225 17.13 1.30 -20.02
CA ALA A 225 15.98 2.19 -19.86
C ALA A 225 15.86 2.74 -18.42
N LEU A 226 16.23 1.92 -17.43
CA LEU A 226 16.17 2.29 -16.00
C LEU A 226 17.30 3.23 -15.55
N LYS A 227 18.30 3.53 -16.40
CA LYS A 227 19.31 4.53 -16.07
C LYS A 227 18.67 5.92 -16.01
N PRO A 228 18.88 6.69 -14.92
CA PRO A 228 18.15 7.96 -14.71
C PRO A 228 18.26 8.94 -15.88
N ASP A 229 19.45 9.10 -16.46
CA ASP A 229 19.66 10.01 -17.58
C ASP A 229 18.96 9.53 -18.88
N VAL A 230 18.93 8.20 -19.10
CA VAL A 230 18.26 7.61 -20.25
C VAL A 230 16.74 7.78 -20.11
N ALA A 231 16.20 7.42 -18.95
CA ALA A 231 14.76 7.55 -18.65
C ALA A 231 14.30 9.00 -18.81
N ARG A 232 15.05 9.96 -18.25
CA ARG A 232 14.75 11.39 -18.39
C ARG A 232 14.74 11.85 -19.85
N ASN A 233 15.78 11.48 -20.61
CA ASN A 233 15.89 11.87 -22.03
C ASN A 233 14.77 11.23 -22.87
N ASN A 234 14.42 10.00 -22.60
CA ASN A 234 13.31 9.32 -23.27
C ASN A 234 11.98 10.01 -22.97
N MET A 235 11.73 10.35 -21.71
CA MET A 235 10.51 11.09 -21.29
C MET A 235 10.40 12.45 -22.00
N ILE A 236 11.46 13.24 -22.01
CA ILE A 236 11.48 14.54 -22.69
C ILE A 236 11.17 14.38 -24.18
N LYS A 237 11.83 13.44 -24.85
CA LYS A 237 11.61 13.17 -26.28
C LYS A 237 10.17 12.74 -26.58
N ALA A 238 9.63 11.81 -25.79
CA ALA A 238 8.29 11.29 -25.99
C ALA A 238 7.23 12.37 -25.82
N ILE A 239 7.35 13.22 -24.77
CA ILE A 239 6.40 14.32 -24.53
C ILE A 239 6.47 15.39 -25.64
N ILE A 240 7.69 15.80 -26.04
CA ILE A 240 7.83 16.80 -27.14
C ILE A 240 7.28 16.29 -28.47
N MET A 241 7.38 14.99 -28.75
CA MET A 241 6.81 14.38 -29.95
C MET A 241 5.27 14.44 -29.94
N GLU A 242 4.66 14.22 -28.79
CA GLU A 242 3.21 14.25 -28.62
C GLU A 242 2.63 15.68 -28.68
N GLU A 243 3.37 16.70 -28.23
CA GLU A 243 2.93 18.10 -28.32
C GLU A 243 2.86 18.63 -29.78
N LYS A 244 3.55 17.99 -30.72
CA LYS A 244 3.61 18.38 -32.12
C LYS A 244 2.51 17.74 -32.98
N GLN A 245 1.72 16.82 -32.41
CA GLN A 245 0.59 16.15 -33.04
C GLN A 245 -0.73 16.74 -32.57
#